data_44390d7fae366b558d05d67994aed0f6
#
_entry.id   44390d7fae366b558d05d67994aed0f6
#
_cell.length_a   1.000
_cell.length_b   1.000
_cell.length_c   1.000
_cell.angle_alpha   90.00
_cell.angle_beta   90.00
_cell.angle_gamma   90.00
#
_symmetry.space_group_name_H-M   'P 1'
#
loop_
_entity.id
_entity.type
_entity.pdbx_description
1 polymer ?
#
loop_
_entity_poly.entity_id
_entity_poly.type
_entity_poly.pdbx_seq_one_letter_code
_entity_poly.pdbx_strand_id
1 'polypeptide(L)'
;MKRVSDYQFNFRFYRFGLIIVLVIGVHSISGYAQPDMTLKNTLPESGKLVNDNPTGKGWTNLLSSAEEWNFENAFWQLNNNTLRGTINREKEHHYSYTKKSYSDFELVVLIKMVGDEDANSGVCVRINPTSWDDAPGYQVDMGKGYWGSLWEERKAGMVQKYPDSLAMKVAKKNDWNHYYIIAKGHHIQAWLNGVKTIDIVHGTGYAEGRIGFQLCHMHNPTIVEIKSLYVREMK
;
A
#
# COMPACT_ATOMS: atom_id res chain seq x y z
N MET A 1 -51.98 -7.71 13.34
CA MET A 1 -52.68 -8.28 12.16
C MET A 1 -52.60 -7.28 11.00
N LYS A 2 -51.68 -7.45 10.07
CA LYS A 2 -51.73 -6.96 8.67
C LYS A 2 -50.72 -7.77 7.88
N ARG A 3 -51.19 -8.27 6.73
CA ARG A 3 -50.60 -9.34 5.94
C ARG A 3 -49.40 -8.90 5.09
N VAL A 4 -48.48 -9.84 4.93
CA VAL A 4 -47.44 -9.91 3.90
C VAL A 4 -48.08 -10.11 2.54
N SER A 5 -47.69 -9.39 1.50
CA SER A 5 -48.12 -9.63 0.12
C SER A 5 -46.91 -10.09 -0.71
N ASP A 6 -47.08 -11.31 -1.24
CA ASP A 6 -46.14 -11.99 -2.15
C ASP A 6 -46.05 -11.27 -3.49
N TYR A 7 -44.82 -11.08 -4.00
CA TYR A 7 -44.59 -10.76 -5.40
C TYR A 7 -44.12 -12.01 -6.13
N GLN A 8 -44.98 -12.58 -6.96
CA GLN A 8 -44.61 -13.61 -7.92
C GLN A 8 -44.09 -12.97 -9.22
N PHE A 9 -42.92 -13.36 -9.66
CA PHE A 9 -42.40 -13.04 -11.00
C PHE A 9 -42.83 -14.12 -11.99
N ASN A 10 -43.65 -13.76 -12.96
CA ASN A 10 -44.01 -14.60 -14.11
C ASN A 10 -43.00 -14.43 -15.24
N PHE A 11 -42.28 -15.50 -15.60
CA PHE A 11 -41.54 -15.60 -16.84
C PHE A 11 -42.48 -15.97 -17.99
N ARG A 12 -42.58 -15.11 -19.02
CA ARG A 12 -43.17 -15.45 -20.31
C ARG A 12 -42.08 -15.55 -21.36
N PHE A 13 -41.89 -16.73 -21.91
CA PHE A 13 -41.12 -16.96 -23.11
C PHE A 13 -41.88 -16.50 -24.34
N TYR A 14 -41.28 -15.66 -25.18
CA TYR A 14 -41.70 -15.47 -26.58
C TYR A 14 -40.49 -15.80 -27.51
N ARG A 15 -40.70 -16.85 -28.30
CA ARG A 15 -39.94 -17.13 -29.55
C ARG A 15 -40.51 -16.23 -30.63
N PHE A 16 -39.68 -15.52 -31.37
CA PHE A 16 -39.72 -15.44 -32.86
C PHE A 16 -38.58 -14.50 -33.28
N GLY A 17 -37.83 -14.95 -34.32
CA GLY A 17 -36.65 -14.30 -34.84
C GLY A 17 -36.97 -13.13 -35.76
N LEU A 18 -36.05 -12.22 -35.80
CA LEU A 18 -35.76 -11.39 -36.99
C LEU A 18 -34.31 -10.93 -36.91
N ILE A 19 -33.53 -11.30 -37.91
CA ILE A 19 -32.15 -10.83 -38.10
C ILE A 19 -32.25 -9.41 -38.67
N ILE A 20 -31.83 -8.42 -37.89
CA ILE A 20 -31.54 -7.09 -38.40
C ILE A 20 -30.03 -6.87 -38.24
N VAL A 21 -29.32 -6.89 -39.38
CA VAL A 21 -27.91 -6.47 -39.44
C VAL A 21 -27.90 -4.95 -39.36
N LEU A 22 -27.54 -4.42 -38.23
CA LEU A 22 -27.25 -3.00 -38.07
C LEU A 22 -25.73 -2.81 -38.20
N VAL A 23 -25.29 -2.30 -39.34
CA VAL A 23 -23.91 -1.82 -39.49
C VAL A 23 -23.83 -0.50 -38.77
N ILE A 24 -23.24 -0.54 -37.53
CA ILE A 24 -22.86 0.67 -36.83
C ILE A 24 -21.40 0.93 -37.11
N GLY A 25 -21.13 2.07 -37.75
CA GLY A 25 -19.79 2.55 -38.06
C GLY A 25 -18.93 2.67 -36.81
N VAL A 26 -17.79 2.00 -36.84
CA VAL A 26 -16.75 2.10 -35.80
C VAL A 26 -16.07 3.45 -35.98
N HIS A 27 -16.41 4.41 -35.12
CA HIS A 27 -15.55 5.56 -34.91
C HIS A 27 -14.40 5.10 -34.01
N SER A 28 -13.22 5.10 -34.57
CA SER A 28 -11.97 4.80 -33.85
C SER A 28 -11.76 5.82 -32.74
N ILE A 29 -12.08 5.42 -31.49
CA ILE A 29 -11.58 6.09 -30.31
C ILE A 29 -10.15 5.63 -30.13
N SER A 30 -9.23 6.58 -30.21
CA SER A 30 -7.79 6.44 -29.99
C SER A 30 -7.51 5.55 -28.78
N GLY A 31 -6.90 4.38 -29.01
CA GLY A 31 -6.68 3.36 -28.01
C GLY A 31 -5.67 3.84 -26.96
N TYR A 32 -6.08 3.83 -25.71
CA TYR A 32 -5.16 3.56 -24.63
C TYR A 32 -4.70 2.12 -24.80
N ALA A 33 -3.44 1.92 -25.19
CA ALA A 33 -2.84 0.61 -25.25
C ALA A 33 -2.90 0.00 -23.83
N GLN A 34 -3.70 -1.02 -23.67
CA GLN A 34 -3.64 -1.86 -22.47
C GLN A 34 -2.24 -2.48 -22.45
N PRO A 35 -1.50 -2.41 -21.34
CA PRO A 35 -0.21 -3.08 -21.25
C PRO A 35 -0.43 -4.58 -21.47
N ASP A 36 0.40 -5.17 -22.32
CA ASP A 36 0.40 -6.60 -22.64
C ASP A 36 0.57 -7.44 -21.37
N MET A 37 -0.53 -8.06 -20.91
CA MET A 37 -0.60 -8.88 -19.69
C MET A 37 -0.16 -10.32 -19.94
N THR A 38 0.68 -10.60 -20.91
CA THR A 38 1.39 -11.87 -21.03
C THR A 38 2.59 -11.90 -20.08
N LEU A 39 2.32 -11.77 -18.78
CA LEU A 39 3.32 -12.00 -17.74
C LEU A 39 3.70 -13.48 -17.75
N LYS A 40 4.85 -13.80 -18.35
CA LYS A 40 5.57 -15.03 -18.02
C LYS A 40 5.70 -15.10 -16.49
N ASN A 41 5.38 -16.23 -15.88
CA ASN A 41 5.42 -16.53 -14.44
C ASN A 41 6.86 -16.51 -13.85
N THR A 42 7.69 -15.59 -14.27
CA THR A 42 9.04 -15.38 -13.78
C THR A 42 9.01 -14.17 -12.86
N LEU A 43 9.59 -14.32 -11.66
CA LEU A 43 9.87 -13.17 -10.80
C LEU A 43 10.62 -12.13 -11.63
N PRO A 44 10.25 -10.84 -11.58
CA PRO A 44 11.00 -9.79 -12.25
C PRO A 44 12.45 -9.79 -11.74
N GLU A 45 13.38 -9.34 -12.58
CA GLU A 45 14.81 -9.27 -12.24
C GLU A 45 15.02 -8.76 -10.82
N SER A 46 15.90 -9.45 -10.08
CA SER A 46 16.23 -9.10 -8.70
C SER A 46 16.71 -7.65 -8.64
N GLY A 47 15.89 -6.80 -8.03
CA GLY A 47 16.21 -5.41 -7.84
C GLY A 47 17.28 -5.21 -6.77
N LYS A 48 17.74 -3.99 -6.68
CA LYS A 48 18.79 -3.52 -5.79
C LYS A 48 18.46 -3.81 -4.32
N LEU A 49 19.09 -4.82 -3.72
CA LEU A 49 19.11 -4.97 -2.27
C LEU A 49 19.98 -3.82 -1.70
N VAL A 50 19.34 -2.91 -1.01
CA VAL A 50 20.02 -1.91 -0.18
C VAL A 50 20.18 -2.50 1.21
N ASN A 51 21.33 -2.28 1.85
CA ASN A 51 21.59 -2.76 3.21
C ASN A 51 20.50 -2.24 4.17
N ASP A 52 20.03 -3.06 5.09
CA ASP A 52 19.06 -2.70 6.12
C ASP A 52 19.48 -1.49 6.95
N ASN A 53 20.80 -1.34 7.17
CA ASN A 53 21.40 -0.18 7.84
C ASN A 53 22.37 0.51 6.89
N PRO A 54 21.87 1.30 5.94
CA PRO A 54 22.74 1.95 4.97
C PRO A 54 23.68 2.92 5.66
N THR A 55 24.95 2.79 5.35
CA THR A 55 26.00 3.72 5.79
C THR A 55 26.36 4.64 4.64
N GLY A 56 26.77 5.87 4.95
CA GLY A 56 27.20 6.84 3.96
C GLY A 56 26.49 8.18 4.09
N LYS A 57 26.95 9.13 3.29
CA LYS A 57 26.48 10.51 3.39
C LYS A 57 25.00 10.63 3.02
N GLY A 58 24.27 11.35 3.85
CA GLY A 58 22.87 11.75 3.60
C GLY A 58 21.82 10.81 4.17
N TRP A 59 22.17 9.62 4.67
CA TRP A 59 21.21 8.76 5.36
C TRP A 59 20.97 9.22 6.79
N THR A 60 19.70 9.28 7.19
CA THR A 60 19.24 9.62 8.53
C THR A 60 18.44 8.44 9.09
N ASN A 61 18.81 7.99 10.30
CA ASN A 61 18.03 6.99 11.04
C ASN A 61 16.84 7.66 11.71
N LEU A 62 15.63 7.30 11.31
CA LEU A 62 14.37 7.88 11.84
C LEU A 62 13.93 7.23 13.17
N LEU A 63 14.56 6.14 13.59
CA LEU A 63 14.25 5.48 14.88
C LEU A 63 15.14 5.93 16.02
N SER A 64 16.00 6.93 15.82
CA SER A 64 16.96 7.40 16.83
C SER A 64 16.31 8.22 17.95
N SER A 65 15.16 8.84 17.72
CA SER A 65 14.45 9.66 18.70
C SER A 65 12.93 9.56 18.54
N ALA A 66 12.22 9.34 19.64
CA ALA A 66 10.76 9.39 19.66
C ALA A 66 10.22 10.82 19.45
N GLU A 67 11.04 11.84 19.71
CA GLU A 67 10.66 13.25 19.53
C GLU A 67 10.41 13.60 18.06
N GLU A 68 10.95 12.82 17.13
CA GLU A 68 10.75 13.01 15.68
C GLU A 68 9.41 12.45 15.18
N TRP A 69 8.64 11.82 16.06
CA TRP A 69 7.42 11.11 15.71
C TRP A 69 6.16 11.73 16.32
N ASN A 70 5.03 11.52 15.63
CA ASN A 70 3.69 11.65 16.15
C ASN A 70 3.05 10.26 16.17
N PHE A 71 2.55 9.83 17.33
CA PHE A 71 1.77 8.62 17.51
C PHE A 71 1.03 8.62 18.84
N GLU A 72 0.01 7.80 18.94
CA GLU A 72 -0.71 7.56 20.18
C GLU A 72 0.01 6.49 21.03
N ASN A 73 0.46 6.85 22.21
CA ASN A 73 1.23 5.96 23.11
C ASN A 73 0.45 4.70 23.54
N ALA A 74 -0.88 4.70 23.41
CA ALA A 74 -1.69 3.51 23.65
C ALA A 74 -1.47 2.41 22.61
N PHE A 75 -1.11 2.79 21.38
CA PHE A 75 -0.98 1.88 20.25
C PHE A 75 0.46 1.71 19.77
N TRP A 76 1.27 2.77 19.86
CA TRP A 76 2.63 2.79 19.34
C TRP A 76 3.66 3.14 20.43
N GLN A 77 4.82 2.53 20.33
CA GLN A 77 5.96 2.79 21.22
C GLN A 77 7.27 2.72 20.43
N LEU A 78 8.18 3.65 20.71
CA LEU A 78 9.55 3.61 20.17
C LEU A 78 10.52 3.38 21.33
N ASN A 79 11.06 2.17 21.39
CA ASN A 79 12.01 1.75 22.40
C ASN A 79 13.21 1.05 21.76
N ASN A 80 14.42 1.36 22.21
CA ASN A 80 15.66 0.73 21.73
C ASN A 80 15.75 0.69 20.19
N ASN A 81 15.48 1.81 19.53
CA ASN A 81 15.47 1.96 18.08
C ASN A 81 14.51 0.97 17.36
N THR A 82 13.48 0.53 18.04
CA THR A 82 12.41 -0.28 17.45
C THR A 82 11.07 0.42 17.66
N LEU A 83 10.42 0.79 16.59
CA LEU A 83 9.05 1.27 16.62
C LEU A 83 8.11 0.06 16.57
N ARG A 84 7.27 -0.08 17.59
CA ARG A 84 6.32 -1.19 17.70
C ARG A 84 4.92 -0.66 17.86
N GLY A 85 4.02 -1.16 17.02
CA GLY A 85 2.58 -0.92 17.11
C GLY A 85 1.81 -2.19 17.42
N THR A 86 0.69 -2.06 18.14
CA THR A 86 -0.20 -3.17 18.47
C THR A 86 -1.64 -2.69 18.43
N ILE A 87 -2.49 -3.44 17.72
CA ILE A 87 -3.92 -3.17 17.62
C ILE A 87 -4.73 -4.46 17.80
N ASN A 88 -5.93 -4.37 18.34
CA ASN A 88 -6.81 -5.51 18.57
C ASN A 88 -8.28 -5.11 18.37
N ARG A 89 -8.77 -5.33 17.16
CA ARG A 89 -10.19 -5.11 16.77
C ARG A 89 -10.72 -3.70 17.03
N GLU A 90 -9.84 -2.71 17.01
CA GLU A 90 -10.26 -1.32 17.10
C GLU A 90 -11.11 -0.95 15.88
N LYS A 91 -12.01 0.02 16.05
CA LYS A 91 -12.89 0.49 14.98
C LYS A 91 -12.21 1.43 14.01
N GLU A 92 -11.12 2.04 14.42
CA GLU A 92 -10.38 3.07 13.72
C GLU A 92 -8.96 2.60 13.42
N HIS A 93 -8.35 3.19 12.40
CA HIS A 93 -6.91 3.04 12.15
C HIS A 93 -6.13 3.81 13.21
N HIS A 94 -4.87 3.41 13.44
CA HIS A 94 -3.95 4.18 14.25
C HIS A 94 -2.63 4.32 13.51
N TYR A 95 -2.33 5.55 13.07
CA TYR A 95 -1.09 5.84 12.35
C TYR A 95 0.00 6.31 13.29
N SER A 96 1.25 5.94 12.96
CA SER A 96 2.44 6.62 13.44
C SER A 96 3.09 7.32 12.25
N TYR A 97 3.63 8.54 12.45
CA TYR A 97 4.25 9.28 11.36
C TYR A 97 5.30 10.28 11.83
N THR A 98 6.27 10.57 10.97
CA THR A 98 7.31 11.56 11.25
C THR A 98 6.72 12.96 11.40
N LYS A 99 7.32 13.80 12.26
CA LYS A 99 6.99 15.23 12.34
C LYS A 99 7.41 15.98 11.07
N LYS A 100 8.57 15.61 10.52
CA LYS A 100 9.10 16.18 9.28
C LYS A 100 8.38 15.60 8.07
N SER A 101 8.14 16.45 7.06
CA SER A 101 7.70 16.06 5.72
C SER A 101 8.90 15.87 4.79
N TYR A 102 8.71 15.05 3.75
CA TYR A 102 9.72 14.71 2.74
C TYR A 102 9.09 14.80 1.35
N SER A 103 9.81 15.40 0.41
CA SER A 103 9.38 15.48 -1.01
C SER A 103 10.02 14.36 -1.82
N ASP A 104 11.30 14.52 -2.20
CA ASP A 104 12.07 13.54 -2.97
C ASP A 104 13.02 12.79 -2.04
N PHE A 105 12.89 11.48 -1.97
CA PHE A 105 13.70 10.68 -1.05
C PHE A 105 13.85 9.21 -1.47
N GLU A 106 14.85 8.58 -0.87
CA GLU A 106 14.99 7.13 -0.78
C GLU A 106 14.70 6.69 0.66
N LEU A 107 14.03 5.56 0.83
CA LEU A 107 13.64 5.01 2.13
C LEU A 107 14.00 3.53 2.20
N VAL A 108 14.67 3.14 3.28
CA VAL A 108 14.94 1.74 3.64
C VAL A 108 14.16 1.40 4.89
N VAL A 109 13.40 0.31 4.84
CA VAL A 109 12.57 -0.15 5.96
C VAL A 109 12.77 -1.65 6.16
N LEU A 110 13.05 -2.05 7.40
CA LEU A 110 12.95 -3.44 7.81
C LEU A 110 11.81 -3.58 8.79
N ILE A 111 10.72 -4.20 8.32
CA ILE A 111 9.41 -4.25 8.98
C ILE A 111 8.90 -5.68 9.10
N LYS A 112 8.25 -5.99 10.19
CA LYS A 112 7.56 -7.24 10.42
C LYS A 112 6.12 -6.97 10.86
N MET A 113 5.17 -7.65 10.24
CA MET A 113 3.78 -7.70 10.66
C MET A 113 3.45 -9.11 11.14
N VAL A 114 2.96 -9.21 12.36
CA VAL A 114 2.51 -10.48 12.97
C VAL A 114 1.01 -10.40 13.19
N GLY A 115 0.30 -11.35 12.66
CA GLY A 115 -1.16 -11.45 12.76
C GLY A 115 -1.70 -12.65 11.99
N ASP A 116 -3.01 -12.73 11.91
CA ASP A 116 -3.72 -13.79 11.16
C ASP A 116 -3.69 -13.54 9.63
N GLU A 117 -4.60 -14.24 8.91
CA GLU A 117 -4.72 -14.11 7.45
C GLU A 117 -5.16 -12.72 6.99
N ASP A 118 -5.91 -12.00 7.84
CA ASP A 118 -6.53 -10.73 7.50
C ASP A 118 -5.71 -9.53 8.01
N ALA A 119 -4.60 -9.79 8.75
CA ALA A 119 -3.72 -8.72 9.20
C ALA A 119 -3.28 -7.83 8.05
N ASN A 120 -3.37 -6.51 8.25
CA ASN A 120 -3.03 -5.50 7.27
C ASN A 120 -2.28 -4.33 7.91
N SER A 121 -1.33 -3.81 7.15
CA SER A 121 -0.49 -2.66 7.48
C SER A 121 0.14 -2.11 6.20
N GLY A 122 1.06 -1.18 6.31
CA GLY A 122 1.86 -0.70 5.20
C GLY A 122 2.87 0.36 5.58
N VAL A 123 3.80 0.58 4.66
CA VAL A 123 4.76 1.68 4.72
C VAL A 123 4.12 2.89 4.05
N CYS A 124 3.73 3.87 4.86
CA CYS A 124 3.11 5.09 4.37
C CYS A 124 4.16 6.11 3.95
N VAL A 125 3.98 6.71 2.78
CA VAL A 125 4.87 7.73 2.22
C VAL A 125 4.08 8.92 1.70
N ARG A 126 4.60 10.13 1.94
CA ARG A 126 3.94 11.40 1.57
C ARG A 126 2.51 11.49 2.10
N ILE A 127 2.27 10.96 3.32
CA ILE A 127 0.98 11.09 3.98
C ILE A 127 0.84 12.47 4.61
N ASN A 128 -0.40 12.95 4.64
CA ASN A 128 -0.79 14.24 5.22
C ASN A 128 -1.89 14.03 6.27
N PRO A 129 -1.54 13.51 7.46
CA PRO A 129 -2.51 13.14 8.48
C PRO A 129 -3.39 14.31 8.90
N THR A 130 -4.69 14.07 8.95
CA THR A 130 -5.72 15.01 9.42
C THR A 130 -6.17 14.67 10.85
N SER A 131 -6.01 13.40 11.22
CA SER A 131 -6.24 12.86 12.56
C SER A 131 -5.37 11.60 12.77
N TRP A 132 -5.53 10.90 13.91
CA TRP A 132 -4.82 9.66 14.18
C TRP A 132 -5.28 8.48 13.31
N ASP A 133 -6.51 8.53 12.82
CA ASP A 133 -7.17 7.50 12.01
C ASP A 133 -7.28 7.86 10.53
N ASP A 134 -6.84 9.05 10.12
CA ASP A 134 -6.96 9.54 8.76
C ASP A 134 -5.65 10.17 8.26
N ALA A 135 -5.02 9.51 7.30
CA ALA A 135 -3.72 9.89 6.76
C ALA A 135 -3.69 9.83 5.22
N PRO A 136 -4.33 10.80 4.54
CA PRO A 136 -4.29 10.89 3.08
C PRO A 136 -2.86 10.87 2.55
N GLY A 137 -2.59 10.05 1.54
CA GLY A 137 -1.28 9.87 0.94
C GLY A 137 -1.09 8.47 0.39
N TYR A 138 0.13 8.05 0.17
CA TYR A 138 0.44 6.75 -0.39
C TYR A 138 0.77 5.72 0.69
N GLN A 139 0.41 4.47 0.42
CA GLN A 139 0.81 3.30 1.20
C GLN A 139 1.37 2.21 0.30
N VAL A 140 2.57 1.77 0.58
CA VAL A 140 3.11 0.51 0.04
C VAL A 140 2.65 -0.59 0.98
N ASP A 141 1.69 -1.37 0.50
CA ASP A 141 0.85 -2.23 1.32
C ASP A 141 1.53 -3.52 1.80
N MET A 142 1.05 -3.97 2.95
CA MET A 142 1.31 -5.28 3.57
C MET A 142 -0.02 -5.92 3.95
N GLY A 143 -0.26 -7.14 3.49
CA GLY A 143 -1.47 -7.89 3.80
C GLY A 143 -1.90 -8.78 2.66
N LYS A 144 -2.74 -9.76 2.95
CA LYS A 144 -3.30 -10.67 1.94
C LYS A 144 -4.06 -9.89 0.88
N GLY A 145 -3.70 -10.11 -0.37
CA GLY A 145 -4.30 -9.37 -1.49
C GLY A 145 -3.67 -8.01 -1.78
N TYR A 146 -2.70 -7.54 -0.97
CA TYR A 146 -2.15 -6.18 -1.10
C TYR A 146 -0.62 -6.12 -1.10
N TRP A 147 0.10 -7.17 -0.67
CA TRP A 147 1.55 -7.18 -0.56
C TRP A 147 2.26 -6.55 -1.75
N GLY A 148 3.05 -5.50 -1.50
CA GLY A 148 3.83 -4.80 -2.51
C GLY A 148 3.01 -3.98 -3.51
N SER A 149 1.72 -3.77 -3.29
CA SER A 149 0.86 -2.88 -4.08
C SER A 149 0.98 -1.44 -3.58
N LEU A 150 0.59 -0.47 -4.41
CA LEU A 150 0.50 0.94 -4.04
C LEU A 150 -0.96 1.37 -3.93
N TRP A 151 -1.32 1.85 -2.76
CA TRP A 151 -2.61 2.45 -2.47
C TRP A 151 -2.47 3.96 -2.27
N GLU A 152 -3.47 4.74 -2.62
CA GLU A 152 -3.57 6.16 -2.28
C GLU A 152 -4.83 6.40 -1.45
N GLU A 153 -4.62 6.69 -0.17
CA GLU A 153 -5.71 6.99 0.77
C GLU A 153 -6.43 8.28 0.40
N ARG A 154 -7.75 8.22 0.48
CA ARG A 154 -8.68 9.34 0.24
C ARG A 154 -8.66 9.92 -1.18
N LYS A 155 -8.05 9.25 -2.16
CA LYS A 155 -8.07 9.66 -3.57
C LYS A 155 -8.30 8.47 -4.52
N ALA A 156 -7.23 7.96 -5.13
CA ALA A 156 -7.34 6.96 -6.20
C ALA A 156 -7.65 5.55 -5.71
N GLY A 157 -7.45 5.25 -4.42
CA GLY A 157 -7.50 3.87 -3.94
C GLY A 157 -6.32 3.06 -4.47
N MET A 158 -6.55 1.93 -5.13
CA MET A 158 -5.49 1.11 -5.74
C MET A 158 -4.88 1.83 -6.94
N VAL A 159 -3.64 2.32 -6.79
CA VAL A 159 -2.87 2.99 -7.84
C VAL A 159 -2.13 1.98 -8.71
N GLN A 160 -1.45 1.02 -8.08
CA GLN A 160 -0.79 -0.07 -8.78
C GLN A 160 -0.89 -1.36 -7.97
N LYS A 161 -1.57 -2.34 -8.53
CA LYS A 161 -1.69 -3.69 -7.93
C LYS A 161 -0.46 -4.52 -8.31
N TYR A 162 0.19 -5.14 -7.31
CA TYR A 162 1.17 -6.21 -7.54
C TYR A 162 0.44 -7.56 -7.50
N PRO A 163 0.68 -8.49 -8.47
CA PRO A 163 -0.07 -9.74 -8.52
C PRO A 163 0.13 -10.61 -7.28
N ASP A 164 -0.96 -11.06 -6.65
CA ASP A 164 -0.94 -11.83 -5.39
C ASP A 164 -0.11 -13.11 -5.51
N SER A 165 -0.21 -13.81 -6.64
CA SER A 165 0.57 -15.04 -6.90
C SER A 165 2.09 -14.83 -6.92
N LEU A 166 2.54 -13.60 -7.25
CA LEU A 166 3.94 -13.20 -7.19
C LEU A 166 4.29 -12.67 -5.79
N ALA A 167 3.40 -11.88 -5.20
CA ALA A 167 3.58 -11.31 -3.87
C ALA A 167 3.84 -12.40 -2.82
N MET A 168 3.07 -13.48 -2.84
CA MET A 168 3.22 -14.61 -1.91
C MET A 168 4.52 -15.40 -2.08
N LYS A 169 5.25 -15.22 -3.17
CA LYS A 169 6.60 -15.81 -3.37
C LYS A 169 7.71 -14.93 -2.78
N VAL A 170 7.41 -13.67 -2.54
CA VAL A 170 8.37 -12.63 -2.14
C VAL A 170 8.17 -12.22 -0.69
N ALA A 171 6.92 -11.99 -0.27
CA ALA A 171 6.58 -11.58 1.08
C ALA A 171 6.79 -12.71 2.09
N LYS A 172 7.31 -12.36 3.28
CA LYS A 172 7.51 -13.26 4.40
C LYS A 172 6.46 -12.97 5.47
N LYS A 173 5.39 -13.78 5.49
CA LYS A 173 4.33 -13.64 6.48
C LYS A 173 4.88 -13.87 7.89
N ASN A 174 4.50 -13.02 8.84
CA ASN A 174 4.91 -13.05 10.25
C ASN A 174 6.44 -12.97 10.45
N ASP A 175 7.18 -12.52 9.46
CA ASP A 175 8.63 -12.38 9.51
C ASP A 175 9.07 -11.04 8.93
N TRP A 176 10.38 -10.75 9.02
CA TRP A 176 10.99 -9.51 8.58
C TRP A 176 10.99 -9.39 7.06
N ASN A 177 10.42 -8.28 6.58
CA ASN A 177 10.41 -7.87 5.18
C ASN A 177 11.20 -6.59 5.01
N HIS A 178 12.02 -6.56 3.96
CA HIS A 178 12.78 -5.39 3.56
C HIS A 178 12.02 -4.64 2.47
N TYR A 179 11.71 -3.38 2.73
CA TYR A 179 11.22 -2.45 1.71
C TYR A 179 12.30 -1.44 1.37
N TYR A 180 12.49 -1.19 0.07
CA TYR A 180 13.22 -0.07 -0.45
C TYR A 180 12.29 0.74 -1.33
N ILE A 181 12.14 2.04 -1.05
CA ILE A 181 11.19 2.91 -1.74
C ILE A 181 11.94 4.14 -2.24
N ILE A 182 11.67 4.53 -3.49
CA ILE A 182 12.12 5.78 -4.08
C ILE A 182 10.88 6.59 -4.44
N ALA A 183 10.79 7.81 -3.92
CA ALA A 183 9.80 8.80 -4.31
C ALA A 183 10.52 10.01 -4.89
N LYS A 184 10.38 10.26 -6.21
CA LYS A 184 11.01 11.38 -6.91
C LYS A 184 10.03 12.07 -7.85
N GLY A 185 9.70 13.32 -7.59
CA GLY A 185 8.59 13.99 -8.27
C GLY A 185 7.32 13.16 -8.13
N HIS A 186 6.65 12.85 -9.22
CA HIS A 186 5.48 11.97 -9.25
C HIS A 186 5.81 10.48 -9.48
N HIS A 187 7.10 10.12 -9.57
CA HIS A 187 7.53 8.75 -9.78
C HIS A 187 7.75 8.04 -8.44
N ILE A 188 7.03 6.96 -8.24
CA ILE A 188 7.14 6.08 -7.06
C ILE A 188 7.61 4.72 -7.52
N GLN A 189 8.68 4.24 -6.91
CA GLN A 189 9.22 2.90 -7.12
C GLN A 189 9.36 2.21 -5.76
N ALA A 190 9.01 0.92 -5.68
CA ALA A 190 9.24 0.14 -4.47
C ALA A 190 9.70 -1.28 -4.78
N TRP A 191 10.52 -1.80 -3.87
CA TRP A 191 11.01 -3.18 -3.87
C TRP A 191 10.65 -3.83 -2.56
N LEU A 192 10.09 -5.02 -2.62
CA LEU A 192 9.84 -5.90 -1.49
C LEU A 192 10.83 -7.07 -1.55
N ASN A 193 11.67 -7.21 -0.53
CA ASN A 193 12.69 -8.26 -0.44
C ASN A 193 13.57 -8.37 -1.71
N GLY A 194 13.92 -7.21 -2.31
CA GLY A 194 14.74 -7.10 -3.50
C GLY A 194 14.00 -7.25 -4.83
N VAL A 195 12.71 -7.54 -4.83
CA VAL A 195 11.88 -7.63 -6.04
C VAL A 195 11.13 -6.32 -6.24
N LYS A 196 11.24 -5.70 -7.42
CA LYS A 196 10.50 -4.49 -7.75
C LYS A 196 9.02 -4.81 -7.88
N THR A 197 8.19 -4.20 -7.04
CA THR A 197 6.73 -4.40 -7.00
C THR A 197 5.97 -3.18 -7.51
N ILE A 198 6.56 -2.00 -7.41
CA ILE A 198 5.96 -0.73 -7.85
C ILE A 198 6.95 0.00 -8.75
N ASP A 199 6.44 0.51 -9.88
CA ASP A 199 7.15 1.40 -10.79
C ASP A 199 6.12 2.24 -11.56
N ILE A 200 5.75 3.41 -11.03
CA ILE A 200 4.64 4.20 -11.60
C ILE A 200 4.89 5.71 -11.47
N VAL A 201 4.50 6.44 -12.52
CA VAL A 201 4.36 7.89 -12.46
C VAL A 201 2.88 8.23 -12.24
N HIS A 202 2.55 8.78 -11.07
CA HIS A 202 1.18 9.11 -10.67
C HIS A 202 1.01 10.63 -10.48
N GLY A 203 0.73 11.32 -11.60
CA GLY A 203 0.80 12.78 -11.70
C GLY A 203 -0.22 13.57 -10.85
N THR A 204 -1.26 12.92 -10.32
CA THR A 204 -2.30 13.57 -9.51
C THR A 204 -2.11 13.37 -8.00
N GLY A 205 -1.11 12.57 -7.60
CA GLY A 205 -0.86 12.23 -6.21
C GLY A 205 -0.05 13.27 -5.43
N TYR A 206 0.24 12.94 -4.18
CA TYR A 206 0.98 13.82 -3.29
C TYR A 206 2.47 13.88 -3.64
N ALA A 207 3.01 15.09 -3.77
CA ALA A 207 4.44 15.33 -4.06
C ALA A 207 5.29 15.46 -2.79
N GLU A 208 4.65 15.70 -1.63
CA GLU A 208 5.29 15.88 -0.34
C GLU A 208 4.39 15.36 0.78
N GLY A 209 4.98 14.98 1.90
CA GLY A 209 4.28 14.56 3.11
C GLY A 209 5.17 13.73 4.02
N ARG A 210 4.58 13.15 5.05
CA ARG A 210 5.30 12.41 6.10
C ARG A 210 5.51 10.96 5.73
N ILE A 211 6.46 10.33 6.40
CA ILE A 211 6.68 8.88 6.40
C ILE A 211 5.99 8.31 7.63
N GLY A 212 5.30 7.18 7.48
CA GLY A 212 4.58 6.58 8.60
C GLY A 212 4.24 5.11 8.41
N PHE A 213 3.47 4.59 9.36
CA PHE A 213 2.98 3.21 9.38
C PHE A 213 1.54 3.18 9.88
N GLN A 214 0.78 2.21 9.37
CA GLN A 214 -0.62 2.01 9.73
C GLN A 214 -0.77 0.79 10.65
N LEU A 215 -1.61 0.91 11.68
CA LEU A 215 -2.31 -0.20 12.28
C LEU A 215 -3.73 -0.20 11.72
N CYS A 216 -4.05 -1.23 10.95
CA CYS A 216 -5.32 -1.29 10.25
C CYS A 216 -6.45 -1.72 11.19
N HIS A 217 -7.59 -1.05 11.09
CA HIS A 217 -8.76 -1.27 11.94
C HIS A 217 -9.46 -2.63 11.70
N MET A 218 -10.29 -3.04 12.65
CA MET A 218 -11.20 -4.20 12.59
C MET A 218 -10.57 -5.58 12.43
N HIS A 219 -9.25 -5.67 12.37
CA HIS A 219 -8.55 -6.96 12.31
C HIS A 219 -8.33 -7.57 13.69
N ASN A 220 -8.07 -8.88 13.73
CA ASN A 220 -7.61 -9.58 14.92
C ASN A 220 -6.28 -9.00 15.40
N PRO A 221 -5.79 -9.39 16.59
CA PRO A 221 -4.56 -8.82 17.11
C PRO A 221 -3.44 -8.80 16.08
N THR A 222 -2.97 -7.60 15.77
CA THR A 222 -1.90 -7.37 14.81
C THR A 222 -0.78 -6.59 15.49
N ILE A 223 0.45 -7.02 15.28
CA ILE A 223 1.66 -6.36 15.74
C ILE A 223 2.47 -5.94 14.54
N VAL A 224 2.91 -4.69 14.52
CA VAL A 224 3.83 -4.15 13.52
C VAL A 224 5.10 -3.71 14.20
N GLU A 225 6.24 -4.20 13.76
CA GLU A 225 7.56 -3.85 14.30
C GLU A 225 8.47 -3.35 13.18
N ILE A 226 9.12 -2.22 13.42
CA ILE A 226 10.11 -1.62 12.54
C ILE A 226 11.43 -1.50 13.32
N LYS A 227 12.48 -2.20 12.86
CA LYS A 227 13.81 -2.20 13.51
C LYS A 227 14.92 -1.53 12.69
N SER A 228 14.61 -1.15 11.45
CA SER A 228 15.48 -0.34 10.60
C SER A 228 14.62 0.61 9.80
N LEU A 229 14.93 1.89 9.83
CA LEU A 229 14.24 2.93 9.09
C LEU A 229 15.19 4.08 8.78
N TYR A 230 15.62 4.15 7.54
CA TYR A 230 16.56 5.17 7.08
C TYR A 230 15.99 5.92 5.88
N VAL A 231 16.08 7.24 5.93
CA VAL A 231 15.72 8.12 4.82
C VAL A 231 16.96 8.85 4.29
N ARG A 232 16.99 9.04 2.96
CA ARG A 232 17.93 9.92 2.30
C ARG A 232 17.18 10.87 1.37
N GLU A 233 17.22 12.16 1.70
CA GLU A 233 16.64 13.20 0.84
C GLU A 233 17.47 13.34 -0.44
N MET A 234 16.78 13.45 -1.57
CA MET A 234 17.37 13.70 -2.88
C MET A 234 17.32 15.22 -3.15
N LYS A 235 18.35 15.74 -3.78
CA LYS A 235 18.45 17.14 -4.19
C LYS A 235 18.03 17.30 -5.64
#